data_3ad9eee3cca2649731e19c9005cfcf06
#
_entry.id   3ad9eee3cca2649731e19c9005cfcf06
#
_cell.length_a   1.000
_cell.length_b   1.000
_cell.length_c   1.000
_cell.angle_alpha   90.00
_cell.angle_beta   90.00
_cell.angle_gamma   90.00
#
_symmetry.space_group_name_H-M   'P 1'
#
loop_
_entity.id
_entity.type
_entity.pdbx_description
1 polymer ?
#
loop_
_entity_poly.entity_id
_entity_poly.type
_entity_poly.pdbx_seq_one_letter_code
_entity_poly.pdbx_strand_id
1 'polypeptide(L)'
;MPALLLAWYGGMEGGRALAGVLTGSAEPGGRLPFVLPTDPAHLPFFDSAAKSVVYDNQWGQRRLDGEGHTPAFPFGFGLGYTTIEHRLIDHTLDSSGGNADVLVINRGNRKGSTVVQIYAADVSLRRPVAQLLGFQKVTLLPGVETTVRVTLDAGPTLHRDPTTRRWSPRMGEWALQASQHSPVSWENAVRLPRMESPTAEADTPGRHQA
;
A
#
# COMPACT_ATOMS: atom_id res chain seq x y z
N MET A 1 14.31 -21.29 -4.62
CA MET A 1 13.80 -21.54 -3.25
C MET A 1 12.29 -21.53 -3.31
N PRO A 2 11.57 -22.58 -2.86
CA PRO A 2 10.11 -22.70 -3.08
C PRO A 2 9.26 -21.78 -2.16
N ALA A 3 9.77 -21.40 -0.98
CA ALA A 3 9.07 -20.52 -0.05
C ALA A 3 10.06 -19.77 0.85
N LEU A 4 9.67 -18.57 1.29
CA LEU A 4 10.41 -17.73 2.23
C LEU A 4 9.44 -17.19 3.28
N LEU A 5 9.79 -17.36 4.56
CA LEU A 5 9.07 -16.81 5.68
C LEU A 5 9.99 -15.86 6.47
N LEU A 6 9.58 -14.59 6.57
CA LEU A 6 10.22 -13.58 7.41
C LEU A 6 9.55 -13.57 8.77
N ALA A 7 10.18 -14.19 9.78
CA ALA A 7 9.60 -14.38 11.10
C ALA A 7 9.86 -13.21 12.07
N TRP A 8 10.73 -12.26 11.71
CA TRP A 8 11.15 -11.14 12.57
C TRP A 8 11.63 -11.60 13.96
N TYR A 9 11.49 -10.75 14.96
CA TYR A 9 11.80 -11.06 16.36
C TYR A 9 10.52 -11.48 17.09
N GLY A 10 10.33 -12.77 17.25
CA GLY A 10 9.04 -13.37 17.63
C GLY A 10 8.62 -13.24 19.10
N GLY A 11 9.41 -12.65 19.98
CA GLY A 11 9.08 -12.56 21.40
C GLY A 11 8.89 -13.93 22.07
N MET A 12 8.22 -13.95 23.24
CA MET A 12 8.08 -15.13 24.11
C MET A 12 7.29 -16.28 23.42
N GLU A 13 6.27 -15.96 22.64
CA GLU A 13 5.41 -16.94 21.93
C GLU A 13 5.88 -17.20 20.47
N GLY A 14 7.05 -16.68 20.08
CA GLY A 14 7.54 -16.74 18.71
C GLY A 14 7.68 -18.14 18.15
N GLY A 15 8.18 -19.09 18.95
CA GLY A 15 8.28 -20.49 18.54
C GLY A 15 6.92 -21.13 18.25
N ARG A 16 5.92 -20.85 19.10
CA ARG A 16 4.56 -21.35 18.94
C ARG A 16 3.88 -20.73 17.71
N ALA A 17 4.04 -19.43 17.51
CA ALA A 17 3.51 -18.73 16.35
C ALA A 17 4.12 -19.25 15.04
N LEU A 18 5.44 -19.43 15.02
CA LEU A 18 6.15 -19.99 13.86
C LEU A 18 5.70 -21.42 13.55
N ALA A 19 5.61 -22.29 14.57
CA ALA A 19 5.11 -23.65 14.41
C ALA A 19 3.68 -23.65 13.86
N GLY A 20 2.80 -22.77 14.36
CA GLY A 20 1.44 -22.63 13.87
C GLY A 20 1.37 -22.27 12.38
N VAL A 21 2.21 -21.35 11.91
CA VAL A 21 2.30 -21.02 10.49
C VAL A 21 2.86 -22.20 9.70
N LEU A 22 3.99 -22.78 10.08
CA LEU A 22 4.64 -23.87 9.33
C LEU A 22 3.77 -25.12 9.21
N THR A 23 2.98 -25.45 10.23
CA THR A 23 2.04 -26.59 10.21
C THR A 23 0.70 -26.27 9.55
N GLY A 24 0.45 -24.99 9.22
CA GLY A 24 -0.81 -24.54 8.65
C GLY A 24 -1.97 -24.45 9.62
N SER A 25 -1.74 -24.54 10.94
CA SER A 25 -2.76 -24.32 11.97
C SER A 25 -3.07 -22.84 12.18
N ALA A 26 -2.16 -21.95 11.77
CA ALA A 26 -2.35 -20.50 11.74
C ALA A 26 -2.13 -19.97 10.31
N GLU A 27 -2.97 -19.01 9.90
CA GLU A 27 -2.84 -18.32 8.60
C GLU A 27 -1.76 -17.24 8.68
N PRO A 28 -0.79 -17.20 7.73
CA PRO A 28 0.17 -16.10 7.64
C PRO A 28 -0.56 -14.83 7.15
N GLY A 29 -0.83 -13.92 8.05
CA GLY A 29 -1.58 -12.69 7.76
C GLY A 29 -0.72 -11.42 7.72
N GLY A 30 0.61 -11.56 7.81
CA GLY A 30 1.56 -10.45 7.73
C GLY A 30 1.78 -9.96 6.29
N ARG A 31 2.22 -8.71 6.16
CA ARG A 31 2.62 -8.09 4.88
C ARG A 31 3.96 -7.42 5.06
N LEU A 32 4.78 -7.40 3.99
CA LEU A 32 6.09 -6.75 4.01
C LEU A 32 5.93 -5.23 4.18
N PRO A 33 6.51 -4.62 5.21
CA PRO A 33 6.49 -3.17 5.41
C PRO A 33 7.61 -2.45 4.64
N PHE A 34 8.25 -3.13 3.70
CA PHE A 34 9.29 -2.62 2.82
C PHE A 34 9.25 -3.36 1.48
N VAL A 35 10.00 -2.87 0.51
CA VAL A 35 10.19 -3.49 -0.79
C VAL A 35 11.51 -4.26 -0.81
N LEU A 36 11.56 -5.39 -1.51
CA LEU A 36 12.81 -6.09 -1.83
C LEU A 36 13.12 -5.91 -3.32
N PRO A 37 14.25 -5.29 -3.68
CA PRO A 37 14.65 -5.14 -5.07
C PRO A 37 15.08 -6.48 -5.68
N THR A 38 15.04 -6.56 -6.99
CA THR A 38 15.58 -7.71 -7.75
C THR A 38 17.10 -7.70 -7.83
N ASP A 39 17.71 -6.52 -7.77
CA ASP A 39 19.17 -6.33 -7.86
C ASP A 39 19.62 -5.43 -6.71
N PRO A 40 20.72 -5.78 -5.99
CA PRO A 40 21.33 -4.90 -5.00
C PRO A 40 21.73 -3.52 -5.55
N ALA A 41 22.04 -3.41 -6.84
CA ALA A 41 22.35 -2.13 -7.49
C ALA A 41 21.16 -1.14 -7.49
N HIS A 42 19.92 -1.62 -7.30
CA HIS A 42 18.74 -0.76 -7.16
C HIS A 42 18.59 -0.16 -5.75
N LEU A 43 19.42 -0.58 -4.79
CA LEU A 43 19.45 0.04 -3.47
C LEU A 43 20.12 1.43 -3.54
N PRO A 44 19.74 2.36 -2.64
CA PRO A 44 20.45 3.63 -2.55
C PRO A 44 21.93 3.40 -2.21
N PHE A 45 22.76 4.26 -2.75
CA PHE A 45 24.20 4.24 -2.39
C PHE A 45 24.34 4.40 -0.87
N PHE A 46 25.14 3.52 -0.27
CA PHE A 46 25.46 3.54 1.16
C PHE A 46 26.93 3.77 1.37
N ASP A 47 27.28 4.83 2.10
CA ASP A 47 28.63 5.11 2.57
C ASP A 47 28.66 5.00 4.09
N SER A 48 29.36 3.98 4.61
CA SER A 48 29.51 3.73 6.05
C SER A 48 30.34 4.80 6.78
N ALA A 49 31.10 5.62 6.04
CA ALA A 49 31.93 6.71 6.60
C ALA A 49 31.23 8.09 6.49
N ALA A 50 30.06 8.15 5.89
CA ALA A 50 29.33 9.41 5.72
C ALA A 50 28.97 10.03 7.06
N LYS A 51 29.35 11.30 7.25
CA LYS A 51 28.99 12.11 8.44
C LYS A 51 27.59 12.74 8.33
N SER A 52 27.02 12.78 7.14
CA SER A 52 25.70 13.32 6.85
C SER A 52 25.10 12.56 5.68
N VAL A 53 23.83 12.18 5.80
CA VAL A 53 23.07 11.53 4.75
C VAL A 53 21.74 12.28 4.58
N VAL A 54 21.40 12.62 3.35
CA VAL A 54 20.12 13.24 3.02
C VAL A 54 19.15 12.15 2.60
N TYR A 55 18.07 12.02 3.36
CA TYR A 55 16.94 11.18 3.01
C TYR A 55 15.86 12.06 2.38
N ASP A 56 15.66 11.92 1.08
CA ASP A 56 14.53 12.52 0.38
C ASP A 56 13.29 11.63 0.48
N ASN A 57 12.25 11.90 -0.30
CA ASN A 57 11.05 11.06 -0.33
C ASN A 57 11.10 9.94 -1.38
N GLN A 58 12.25 9.76 -2.07
CA GLN A 58 12.47 8.75 -3.13
C GLN A 58 13.17 7.51 -2.56
N TRP A 59 12.54 6.89 -1.56
CA TRP A 59 13.08 5.67 -0.92
C TRP A 59 12.16 4.47 -1.10
N GLY A 60 12.75 3.28 -1.03
CA GLY A 60 12.05 2.01 -1.09
C GLY A 60 11.23 1.86 -2.38
N GLN A 61 9.94 1.55 -2.26
CA GLN A 61 9.05 1.34 -3.41
C GLN A 61 8.99 2.57 -4.34
N ARG A 62 8.92 3.79 -3.77
CA ARG A 62 8.85 5.02 -4.57
C ARG A 62 10.06 5.21 -5.48
N ARG A 63 11.25 4.84 -5.00
CA ARG A 63 12.48 4.87 -5.79
C ARG A 63 12.40 3.89 -6.95
N LEU A 64 12.05 2.63 -6.67
CA LEU A 64 11.95 1.61 -7.70
C LEU A 64 10.91 1.99 -8.76
N ASP A 65 9.74 2.47 -8.35
CA ASP A 65 8.69 2.95 -9.27
C ASP A 65 9.22 4.09 -10.15
N GLY A 66 9.82 5.13 -9.55
CA GLY A 66 10.35 6.29 -10.26
C GLY A 66 11.50 5.95 -11.21
N GLU A 67 12.34 4.99 -10.86
CA GLU A 67 13.43 4.48 -11.71
C GLU A 67 12.94 3.41 -12.71
N GLY A 68 11.73 2.87 -12.54
CA GLY A 68 11.13 1.84 -13.40
C GLY A 68 11.71 0.45 -13.17
N HIS A 69 12.13 0.16 -11.94
CA HIS A 69 12.61 -1.16 -11.54
C HIS A 69 11.48 -1.99 -10.96
N THR A 70 11.31 -3.20 -11.45
CA THR A 70 10.35 -4.16 -10.89
C THR A 70 10.96 -4.79 -9.64
N PRO A 71 10.29 -4.71 -8.46
CA PRO A 71 10.79 -5.35 -7.25
C PRO A 71 10.65 -6.87 -7.30
N ALA A 72 11.51 -7.58 -6.57
CA ALA A 72 11.33 -9.01 -6.31
C ALA A 72 10.09 -9.26 -5.44
N PHE A 73 9.90 -8.42 -4.41
CA PHE A 73 8.69 -8.39 -3.58
C PHE A 73 8.33 -6.94 -3.30
N PRO A 74 7.19 -6.45 -3.80
CA PRO A 74 6.75 -5.07 -3.60
C PRO A 74 6.35 -4.80 -2.15
N PHE A 75 6.27 -3.53 -1.77
CA PHE A 75 5.71 -3.12 -0.49
C PHE A 75 4.29 -3.67 -0.32
N GLY A 76 3.98 -4.15 0.87
CA GLY A 76 2.68 -4.75 1.18
C GLY A 76 2.50 -6.19 0.71
N PHE A 77 3.50 -6.80 0.05
CA PHE A 77 3.42 -8.18 -0.42
C PHE A 77 3.34 -9.18 0.74
N GLY A 78 2.59 -10.25 0.53
CA GLY A 78 2.52 -11.41 1.41
C GLY A 78 1.56 -12.45 0.87
N LEU A 79 1.89 -13.71 1.08
CA LEU A 79 1.08 -14.86 0.68
C LEU A 79 0.32 -15.43 1.88
N GLY A 80 -0.82 -16.01 1.63
CA GLY A 80 -1.60 -16.81 2.55
C GLY A 80 -1.76 -18.25 2.05
N TYR A 81 -2.49 -19.08 2.79
CA TYR A 81 -2.79 -20.45 2.41
C TYR A 81 -4.10 -20.58 1.62
N THR A 82 -4.74 -19.47 1.30
CA THR A 82 -5.96 -19.41 0.51
C THR A 82 -5.87 -18.31 -0.54
N THR A 83 -6.66 -18.40 -1.60
CA THR A 83 -6.72 -17.39 -2.64
C THR A 83 -7.82 -16.39 -2.33
N ILE A 84 -7.46 -15.12 -2.18
CA ILE A 84 -8.41 -14.05 -1.93
C ILE A 84 -8.30 -13.03 -3.07
N GLU A 85 -9.46 -12.70 -3.66
CA GLU A 85 -9.59 -11.71 -4.73
C GLU A 85 -10.07 -10.37 -4.17
N HIS A 86 -9.58 -9.28 -4.74
CA HIS A 86 -9.99 -7.91 -4.44
C HIS A 86 -10.54 -7.25 -5.70
N ARG A 87 -11.68 -6.56 -5.59
CA ARG A 87 -12.23 -5.75 -6.67
C ARG A 87 -12.80 -4.46 -6.11
N LEU A 88 -12.26 -3.32 -6.52
CA LEU A 88 -12.84 -2.01 -6.21
C LEU A 88 -14.22 -1.91 -6.87
N ILE A 89 -15.24 -1.56 -6.09
CA ILE A 89 -16.64 -1.46 -6.56
C ILE A 89 -17.18 -0.05 -6.48
N ASP A 90 -16.72 0.74 -5.49
CA ASP A 90 -17.12 2.13 -5.35
C ASP A 90 -16.02 2.92 -4.62
N HIS A 91 -15.98 4.23 -4.81
CA HIS A 91 -15.05 5.11 -4.11
C HIS A 91 -15.51 6.56 -4.09
N THR A 92 -15.07 7.26 -3.07
CA THR A 92 -15.09 8.72 -2.98
C THR A 92 -13.71 9.19 -2.56
N LEU A 93 -13.21 10.25 -3.16
CA LEU A 93 -11.94 10.87 -2.76
C LEU A 93 -11.94 12.35 -3.17
N ASP A 94 -11.74 13.20 -2.19
CA ASP A 94 -11.49 14.63 -2.38
C ASP A 94 -10.25 15.07 -1.58
N SER A 95 -10.01 16.36 -1.48
CA SER A 95 -8.85 16.92 -0.76
C SER A 95 -8.90 16.72 0.76
N SER A 96 -10.03 16.33 1.33
CA SER A 96 -10.19 16.04 2.76
C SER A 96 -10.04 14.55 3.09
N GLY A 97 -10.07 13.68 2.08
CA GLY A 97 -10.04 12.22 2.21
C GLY A 97 -11.22 11.56 1.51
N GLY A 98 -11.51 10.32 1.88
CA GLY A 98 -12.61 9.58 1.26
C GLY A 98 -12.72 8.16 1.75
N ASN A 99 -13.42 7.35 0.96
CA ASN A 99 -13.59 5.92 1.21
C ASN A 99 -13.50 5.14 -0.09
N ALA A 100 -13.12 3.87 0.01
CA ALA A 100 -13.18 2.89 -1.07
C ALA A 100 -13.94 1.66 -0.58
N ASP A 101 -14.93 1.21 -1.33
CA ASP A 101 -15.63 -0.04 -1.11
C ASP A 101 -15.04 -1.11 -2.02
N VAL A 102 -14.52 -2.17 -1.42
CA VAL A 102 -13.84 -3.26 -2.11
C VAL A 102 -14.58 -4.56 -1.85
N LEU A 103 -15.01 -5.23 -2.91
CA LEU A 103 -15.49 -6.60 -2.83
C LEU A 103 -14.28 -7.52 -2.63
N VAL A 104 -14.32 -8.32 -1.56
CA VAL A 104 -13.28 -9.29 -1.20
C VAL A 104 -13.90 -10.68 -1.18
N ILE A 105 -13.28 -11.62 -1.89
CA ILE A 105 -13.83 -12.97 -2.09
C ILE A 105 -12.75 -13.99 -1.75
N ASN A 106 -13.06 -14.92 -0.83
CA ASN A 106 -12.19 -16.08 -0.59
C ASN A 106 -12.55 -17.21 -1.57
N ARG A 107 -11.74 -17.41 -2.60
CA ARG A 107 -11.91 -18.45 -3.62
C ARG A 107 -11.33 -19.81 -3.21
N GLY A 108 -10.57 -19.85 -2.11
CA GLY A 108 -9.97 -21.10 -1.65
C GLY A 108 -10.88 -21.91 -0.73
N ASN A 109 -10.35 -23.00 -0.22
CA ASN A 109 -11.06 -23.96 0.62
C ASN A 109 -10.72 -23.83 2.14
N ARG A 110 -9.99 -22.78 2.53
CA ARG A 110 -9.57 -22.52 3.91
C ARG A 110 -9.97 -21.11 4.34
N LYS A 111 -10.19 -20.95 5.64
CA LYS A 111 -10.26 -19.63 6.27
C LYS A 111 -8.95 -18.88 6.02
N GLY A 112 -9.00 -17.63 5.58
CA GLY A 112 -7.83 -16.83 5.31
C GLY A 112 -8.00 -15.37 5.65
N SER A 113 -6.87 -14.69 5.79
CA SER A 113 -6.83 -13.25 6.05
C SER A 113 -6.06 -12.53 4.95
N THR A 114 -6.53 -11.36 4.59
CA THR A 114 -5.85 -10.48 3.65
C THR A 114 -5.84 -9.03 4.16
N VAL A 115 -4.95 -8.22 3.60
CA VAL A 115 -4.96 -6.77 3.78
C VAL A 115 -5.37 -6.16 2.44
N VAL A 116 -6.55 -5.55 2.41
CA VAL A 116 -7.00 -4.72 1.30
C VAL A 116 -6.22 -3.43 1.36
N GLN A 117 -5.50 -3.07 0.30
CA GLN A 117 -4.68 -1.88 0.23
C GLN A 117 -5.16 -1.02 -0.95
N ILE A 118 -5.34 0.27 -0.72
CA ILE A 118 -5.79 1.22 -1.75
C ILE A 118 -4.64 2.15 -2.09
N TYR A 119 -4.27 2.14 -3.35
CA TYR A 119 -3.20 2.97 -3.87
C TYR A 119 -3.73 3.97 -4.88
N ALA A 120 -3.08 5.12 -4.94
CA ALA A 120 -3.25 6.09 -6.01
C ALA A 120 -1.91 6.42 -6.66
N ALA A 121 -1.93 6.79 -7.94
CA ALA A 121 -0.78 7.34 -8.64
C ALA A 121 -1.23 8.31 -9.73
N ASP A 122 -0.34 9.21 -10.10
CA ASP A 122 -0.48 10.02 -11.31
C ASP A 122 -0.09 9.17 -12.53
N VAL A 123 -1.10 8.70 -13.25
CA VAL A 123 -0.93 7.84 -14.43
C VAL A 123 -0.64 8.60 -15.72
N SER A 124 -0.58 9.94 -15.69
CA SER A 124 -0.04 10.74 -16.79
C SER A 124 1.49 10.66 -16.87
N LEU A 125 2.13 10.29 -15.78
CA LEU A 125 3.57 10.12 -15.73
C LEU A 125 3.98 8.81 -16.43
N ARG A 126 5.12 8.86 -17.12
CA ARG A 126 5.70 7.65 -17.73
C ARG A 126 5.96 6.53 -16.73
N ARG A 127 6.23 6.89 -15.48
CA ARG A 127 6.49 5.99 -14.35
C ARG A 127 5.66 6.44 -13.16
N PRO A 128 4.42 5.94 -13.05
CA PRO A 128 3.57 6.25 -11.92
C PRO A 128 4.16 5.72 -10.62
N VAL A 129 4.22 6.57 -9.59
CA VAL A 129 4.71 6.20 -8.25
C VAL A 129 3.52 5.92 -7.35
N ALA A 130 3.41 4.69 -6.86
CA ALA A 130 2.32 4.27 -6.00
C ALA A 130 2.34 4.99 -4.65
N GLN A 131 1.18 5.54 -4.26
CA GLN A 131 0.93 6.17 -2.97
C GLN A 131 -0.14 5.38 -2.24
N LEU A 132 0.18 4.81 -1.07
CA LEU A 132 -0.82 4.13 -0.23
C LEU A 132 -1.73 5.18 0.42
N LEU A 133 -3.04 5.09 0.17
CA LEU A 133 -4.04 5.99 0.74
C LEU A 133 -4.77 5.38 1.95
N GLY A 134 -4.87 4.07 2.01
CA GLY A 134 -5.53 3.39 3.12
C GLY A 134 -5.44 1.88 3.01
N PHE A 135 -5.72 1.20 4.11
CA PHE A 135 -5.75 -0.25 4.14
C PHE A 135 -6.69 -0.77 5.22
N GLN A 136 -7.20 -1.99 5.03
CA GLN A 136 -8.03 -2.68 6.00
C GLN A 136 -7.74 -4.17 5.98
N LYS A 137 -7.51 -4.77 7.16
CA LYS A 137 -7.38 -6.23 7.29
C LYS A 137 -8.75 -6.86 7.41
N VAL A 138 -8.95 -7.97 6.69
CA VAL A 138 -10.18 -8.76 6.74
C VAL A 138 -9.86 -10.25 6.77
N THR A 139 -10.74 -11.02 7.42
CA THR A 139 -10.66 -12.48 7.50
C THR A 139 -11.96 -13.07 6.97
N LEU A 140 -11.87 -14.03 6.04
CA LEU A 140 -13.02 -14.66 5.42
C LEU A 140 -12.96 -16.19 5.56
N LEU A 141 -14.12 -16.79 5.73
CA LEU A 141 -14.30 -18.23 5.59
C LEU A 141 -14.27 -18.63 4.11
N PRO A 142 -14.06 -19.92 3.79
CA PRO A 142 -14.10 -20.42 2.42
C PRO A 142 -15.38 -20.03 1.70
N GLY A 143 -15.27 -19.59 0.45
CA GLY A 143 -16.41 -19.22 -0.41
C GLY A 143 -17.15 -17.95 0.00
N VAL A 144 -16.77 -17.30 1.11
CA VAL A 144 -17.43 -16.06 1.56
C VAL A 144 -16.94 -14.88 0.75
N GLU A 145 -17.89 -14.00 0.37
CA GLU A 145 -17.61 -12.68 -0.15
C GLU A 145 -18.16 -11.60 0.80
N THR A 146 -17.51 -10.46 0.84
CA THR A 146 -17.93 -9.30 1.64
C THR A 146 -17.42 -8.00 1.03
N THR A 147 -18.15 -6.93 1.26
CA THR A 147 -17.66 -5.58 0.94
C THR A 147 -16.92 -5.01 2.14
N VAL A 148 -15.69 -4.58 1.91
CA VAL A 148 -14.82 -3.94 2.89
C VAL A 148 -14.70 -2.47 2.55
N ARG A 149 -15.09 -1.60 3.50
CA ARG A 149 -14.87 -0.15 3.38
C ARG A 149 -13.51 0.21 3.95
N VAL A 150 -12.70 0.89 3.13
CA VAL A 150 -11.38 1.41 3.49
C VAL A 150 -11.44 2.93 3.51
N THR A 151 -11.12 3.54 4.64
CA THR A 151 -10.97 5.00 4.74
C THR A 151 -9.68 5.43 4.05
N LEU A 152 -9.77 6.51 3.25
CA LEU A 152 -8.67 7.02 2.45
C LEU A 152 -8.14 8.34 3.02
N ASP A 153 -6.83 8.43 3.17
CA ASP A 153 -6.11 9.67 3.45
C ASP A 153 -5.71 10.34 2.13
N ALA A 154 -6.17 11.56 1.89
CA ALA A 154 -5.80 12.34 0.72
C ALA A 154 -4.38 12.91 0.79
N GLY A 155 -3.76 12.98 1.96
CA GLY A 155 -2.44 13.60 2.16
C GLY A 155 -1.39 13.25 1.11
N PRO A 156 -1.22 11.96 0.72
CA PRO A 156 -0.27 11.57 -0.32
C PRO A 156 -0.53 12.18 -1.71
N THR A 157 -1.77 12.57 -2.00
CA THR A 157 -2.17 13.21 -3.29
C THR A 157 -2.10 14.73 -3.24
N LEU A 158 -1.78 15.30 -2.08
CA LEU A 158 -1.68 16.73 -1.88
C LEU A 158 -0.23 17.22 -1.97
N HIS A 159 -0.10 18.51 -2.28
CA HIS A 159 1.15 19.26 -2.24
C HIS A 159 1.01 20.40 -1.24
N ARG A 160 2.01 20.58 -0.40
CA ARG A 160 2.08 21.73 0.50
C ARG A 160 2.92 22.82 -0.11
N ASP A 161 2.34 23.97 -0.36
CA ASP A 161 3.05 25.16 -0.81
C ASP A 161 4.00 25.65 0.31
N PRO A 162 5.32 25.76 0.08
CA PRO A 162 6.27 26.15 1.11
C PRO A 162 6.11 27.60 1.56
N THR A 163 5.57 28.49 0.72
CA THR A 163 5.40 29.92 0.99
C THR A 163 4.10 30.20 1.75
N THR A 164 2.98 29.73 1.20
CA THR A 164 1.65 29.98 1.80
C THR A 164 1.31 28.97 2.88
N ARG A 165 2.05 27.85 2.96
CA ARG A 165 1.83 26.71 3.85
C ARG A 165 0.47 26.02 3.66
N ARG A 166 -0.24 26.29 2.58
CA ARG A 166 -1.52 25.66 2.25
C ARG A 166 -1.31 24.35 1.51
N TRP A 167 -2.25 23.44 1.73
CA TRP A 167 -2.32 22.18 0.98
C TRP A 167 -3.18 22.36 -0.27
N SER A 168 -2.78 21.80 -1.38
CA SER A 168 -3.53 21.77 -2.63
C SER A 168 -3.34 20.42 -3.34
N PRO A 169 -4.33 19.98 -4.13
CA PRO A 169 -4.19 18.77 -4.92
C PRO A 169 -3.00 18.87 -5.87
N ARG A 170 -2.24 17.76 -5.97
CA ARG A 170 -1.19 17.65 -6.99
C ARG A 170 -1.83 17.63 -8.37
N MET A 171 -1.24 18.37 -9.30
CA MET A 171 -1.65 18.32 -10.69
C MET A 171 -1.31 16.94 -11.28
N GLY A 172 -2.14 16.45 -12.20
CA GLY A 172 -1.94 15.17 -12.89
C GLY A 172 -3.23 14.43 -13.15
N GLU A 173 -3.12 13.25 -13.75
CA GLU A 173 -4.24 12.31 -13.95
C GLU A 173 -4.13 11.19 -12.90
N TRP A 174 -4.83 11.34 -11.82
CA TRP A 174 -4.80 10.36 -10.75
C TRP A 174 -5.70 9.17 -11.03
N ALA A 175 -5.22 7.99 -10.66
CA ALA A 175 -6.00 6.76 -10.71
C ALA A 175 -5.88 6.01 -9.38
N LEU A 176 -6.95 5.28 -9.03
CA LEU A 176 -7.10 4.53 -7.79
C LEU A 176 -7.14 3.04 -8.10
N GLN A 177 -6.47 2.25 -7.29
CA GLN A 177 -6.47 0.79 -7.42
C GLN A 177 -6.50 0.09 -6.06
N ALA A 178 -7.41 -0.88 -5.91
CA ALA A 178 -7.36 -1.84 -4.82
C ALA A 178 -6.40 -2.97 -5.17
N SER A 179 -5.49 -3.30 -4.25
CA SER A 179 -4.46 -4.32 -4.47
C SER A 179 -4.10 -5.05 -3.18
N GLN A 180 -3.41 -6.18 -3.31
CA GLN A 180 -2.83 -6.93 -2.17
C GLN A 180 -1.41 -6.46 -1.80
N HIS A 181 -0.81 -5.65 -2.64
CA HIS A 181 0.52 -5.04 -2.48
C HIS A 181 0.63 -3.80 -3.38
N SER A 182 1.73 -3.05 -3.30
CA SER A 182 1.98 -1.93 -4.19
C SER A 182 1.88 -2.36 -5.66
N PRO A 183 1.02 -1.71 -6.47
CA PRO A 183 0.81 -2.10 -7.86
C PRO A 183 2.08 -1.95 -8.69
N VAL A 184 2.36 -2.92 -9.54
CA VAL A 184 3.41 -2.87 -10.57
C VAL A 184 2.85 -2.48 -11.95
N SER A 185 1.52 -2.47 -12.09
CA SER A 185 0.77 -2.02 -13.27
C SER A 185 -0.50 -1.29 -12.84
N TRP A 186 -0.93 -0.32 -13.62
CA TRP A 186 -2.12 0.52 -13.41
C TRP A 186 -3.22 0.28 -14.45
N GLU A 187 -3.17 -0.83 -15.17
CA GLU A 187 -4.14 -1.17 -16.23
C GLU A 187 -5.56 -1.35 -15.70
N ASN A 188 -5.70 -1.83 -14.46
CA ASN A 188 -6.99 -2.06 -13.80
C ASN A 188 -7.39 -0.92 -12.85
N ALA A 189 -6.71 0.21 -12.90
CA ALA A 189 -6.99 1.34 -12.05
C ALA A 189 -8.19 2.15 -12.56
N VAL A 190 -8.96 2.69 -11.62
CA VAL A 190 -10.07 3.59 -11.90
C VAL A 190 -9.55 5.03 -11.88
N ARG A 191 -9.79 5.78 -12.96
CA ARG A 191 -9.39 7.19 -13.05
C ARG A 191 -10.24 8.02 -12.12
N LEU A 192 -9.58 8.89 -11.36
CA LEU A 192 -10.24 9.86 -10.49
C LEU A 192 -10.63 11.12 -11.27
N PRO A 193 -11.75 11.77 -10.92
CA PRO A 193 -12.01 13.13 -11.37
C PRO A 193 -10.90 14.07 -10.87
N ARG A 194 -10.72 15.19 -11.54
CA ARG A 194 -9.76 16.20 -11.08
C ARG A 194 -10.15 16.69 -9.71
N MET A 195 -9.27 16.54 -8.72
CA MET A 195 -9.52 17.04 -7.38
C MET A 195 -9.47 18.56 -7.38
N GLU A 196 -10.48 19.19 -6.81
CA GLU A 196 -10.53 20.63 -6.62
C GLU A 196 -9.74 21.03 -5.37
N SER A 197 -9.20 22.24 -5.36
CA SER A 197 -8.57 22.80 -4.17
C SER A 197 -9.62 22.95 -3.06
N PRO A 198 -9.29 22.66 -1.78
CA PRO A 198 -10.22 22.88 -0.70
C PRO A 198 -10.69 24.34 -0.71
N THR A 199 -11.99 24.54 -0.58
CA THR A 199 -12.53 25.87 -0.31
C THR A 199 -11.92 26.39 1.00
N ALA A 200 -11.68 27.70 1.12
CA ALA A 200 -10.82 28.33 2.12
C ALA A 200 -11.16 28.06 3.61
N GLU A 201 -12.17 27.24 3.90
CA GLU A 201 -12.61 26.91 5.27
C GLU A 201 -12.08 25.59 5.84
N ALA A 202 -11.43 24.74 5.04
CA ALA A 202 -10.86 23.49 5.54
C ALA A 202 -9.37 23.68 5.91
N ASP A 203 -9.11 24.37 7.00
CA ASP A 203 -7.77 24.53 7.54
C ASP A 203 -7.45 23.36 8.49
N THR A 204 -6.59 22.48 8.04
CA THR A 204 -5.90 21.39 8.76
C THR A 204 -6.34 19.96 8.41
N PRO A 205 -5.50 19.14 7.74
CA PRO A 205 -5.66 17.69 7.76
C PRO A 205 -5.50 17.23 9.22
N GLY A 206 -6.49 16.47 9.71
CA GLY A 206 -6.56 15.99 11.08
C GLY A 206 -5.23 15.36 11.50
N ARG A 207 -4.63 15.87 12.57
CA ARG A 207 -3.51 15.22 13.25
C ARG A 207 -4.05 13.93 13.83
N HIS A 208 -3.68 12.80 13.29
CA HIS A 208 -3.75 11.54 14.02
C HIS A 208 -2.82 11.69 15.23
N GLN A 209 -3.43 11.85 16.40
CA GLN A 209 -2.73 11.68 17.67
C GLN A 209 -2.43 10.18 17.81
N ALA A 210 -1.17 9.89 18.01
CA ALA A 210 -0.66 8.57 18.36
C ALA A 210 -1.14 8.16 19.76
#